data_88712ffe3cfaef234280dde3d1079cd7
#
_entry.id   88712ffe3cfaef234280dde3d1079cd7
#
_cell.length_a   1.000
_cell.length_b   1.000
_cell.length_c   1.000
_cell.angle_alpha   90.00
_cell.angle_beta   90.00
_cell.angle_gamma   90.00
#
_symmetry.space_group_name_H-M   'P 1'
#
loop_
_entity.id
_entity.type
_entity.pdbx_description
1 polymer ?
#
loop_
_entity_poly.entity_id
_entity_poly.type
_entity_poly.pdbx_seq_one_letter_code
_entity_poly.pdbx_strand_id
1 'polypeptide(L)'
;QLCGDLRESNKYFPIMRGEQYQTVIDEQISQEVLSKIQPEIVFSGDDHDYCHVIHPYNVDGQSSSAEEITAKSCAMNMGIQRPAIQLLSLYNPQLPSGNGDTKTYQTNICYMPEPFKPIIVYVSTLVFTLCLIFWMSFFPSSFNVLVVRMGLKIMNTNKKTTLLPVSTKKSDEYTNSQKEVLRKYHVSETRNFYSFLVNGLAVVSIVFLIFAYHYKAF
;
A
#
# COMPACT_ATOMS: atom_id res chain seq x y z
N GLN A 1 24.68 -3.31 -16.38
CA GLN A 1 24.80 -2.06 -15.63
C GLN A 1 24.17 -2.22 -14.26
N LEU A 2 24.82 -1.70 -13.22
CA LEU A 2 24.36 -1.75 -11.84
C LEU A 2 23.49 -0.50 -11.59
N CYS A 3 22.19 -0.70 -11.41
CA CYS A 3 21.27 0.36 -10.99
C CYS A 3 21.34 0.51 -9.46
N GLY A 4 21.50 1.69 -8.94
CA GLY A 4 21.68 1.97 -7.52
C GLY A 4 20.64 1.33 -6.55
N ASP A 5 20.75 1.62 -5.27
CA ASP A 5 19.97 0.98 -4.18
C ASP A 5 18.47 1.33 -4.19
N LEU A 6 18.04 2.32 -4.98
CA LEU A 6 16.63 2.73 -5.09
C LEU A 6 15.79 1.81 -5.98
N ARG A 7 16.42 0.83 -6.65
CA ARG A 7 15.74 -0.17 -7.46
C ARG A 7 15.16 -1.28 -6.59
N GLU A 8 13.89 -1.61 -6.78
CA GLU A 8 13.18 -2.65 -6.01
C GLU A 8 13.39 -4.06 -6.60
N SER A 9 13.56 -4.13 -7.91
CA SER A 9 13.79 -5.38 -8.62
C SER A 9 15.28 -5.80 -8.57
N ASN A 10 15.73 -6.60 -9.51
CA ASN A 10 17.13 -6.98 -9.59
C ASN A 10 18.03 -5.74 -9.75
N LYS A 11 19.17 -5.72 -9.05
CA LYS A 11 20.16 -4.62 -9.14
C LYS A 11 20.73 -4.41 -10.54
N TYR A 12 20.56 -5.38 -11.42
CA TYR A 12 21.02 -5.32 -12.79
C TYR A 12 19.85 -5.10 -13.75
N PHE A 13 20.03 -4.17 -14.67
CA PHE A 13 19.11 -3.97 -15.76
C PHE A 13 19.23 -5.14 -16.76
N PRO A 14 18.14 -5.84 -17.13
CA PRO A 14 18.21 -6.94 -18.05
C PRO A 14 18.44 -6.42 -19.49
N ILE A 15 19.59 -6.72 -20.06
CA ILE A 15 19.88 -6.42 -21.47
C ILE A 15 19.37 -7.58 -22.29
N MET A 16 18.28 -7.38 -23.01
CA MET A 16 17.67 -8.37 -23.89
C MET A 16 17.52 -7.80 -25.30
N ARG A 17 17.77 -8.65 -26.30
CA ARG A 17 17.61 -8.33 -27.71
C ARG A 17 16.89 -9.48 -28.39
N GLY A 18 15.83 -9.18 -29.14
CA GLY A 18 15.07 -10.09 -29.99
C GLY A 18 15.01 -9.58 -31.43
N GLU A 19 14.29 -10.30 -32.29
CA GLU A 19 14.19 -9.92 -33.71
C GLU A 19 13.54 -8.54 -33.93
N GLN A 20 12.59 -8.16 -33.06
CA GLN A 20 11.80 -6.93 -33.22
C GLN A 20 11.80 -6.03 -32.00
N TYR A 21 12.61 -6.34 -31.00
CA TYR A 21 12.67 -5.51 -29.79
C TYR A 21 14.05 -5.56 -29.14
N GLN A 22 14.38 -4.51 -28.44
CA GLN A 22 15.56 -4.43 -27.58
C GLN A 22 15.22 -3.59 -26.34
N THR A 23 15.78 -3.96 -25.18
CA THR A 23 15.54 -3.25 -23.91
C THR A 23 16.43 -2.04 -23.72
N VAL A 24 17.50 -1.93 -24.49
CA VAL A 24 18.47 -0.81 -24.47
C VAL A 24 18.86 -0.43 -25.90
N ILE A 25 19.18 0.84 -26.08
CA ILE A 25 19.73 1.35 -27.33
C ILE A 25 21.15 0.78 -27.52
N ASP A 26 21.53 0.47 -28.76
CA ASP A 26 22.88 0.01 -29.11
C ASP A 26 23.92 1.04 -28.66
N GLU A 27 25.06 0.54 -28.17
CA GLU A 27 26.15 1.40 -27.66
C GLU A 27 26.65 2.42 -28.70
N GLN A 28 26.78 2.01 -29.97
CA GLN A 28 27.20 2.91 -31.04
C GLN A 28 26.23 4.08 -31.24
N ILE A 29 24.93 3.79 -31.25
CA ILE A 29 23.88 4.81 -31.36
C ILE A 29 23.88 5.72 -30.13
N SER A 30 24.00 5.15 -28.93
CA SER A 30 24.09 5.93 -27.69
C SER A 30 25.27 6.89 -27.70
N GLN A 31 26.47 6.42 -28.11
CA GLN A 31 27.67 7.25 -28.21
C GLN A 31 27.50 8.36 -29.27
N GLU A 32 26.89 8.07 -30.41
CA GLU A 32 26.62 9.06 -31.45
C GLU A 32 25.63 10.15 -30.93
N VAL A 33 24.56 9.75 -30.28
CA VAL A 33 23.57 10.68 -29.75
C VAL A 33 24.18 11.54 -28.65
N LEU A 34 24.86 10.93 -27.67
CA LEU A 34 25.48 11.63 -26.55
C LEU A 34 26.58 12.61 -27.02
N SER A 35 27.41 12.22 -27.97
CA SER A 35 28.47 13.09 -28.52
C SER A 35 27.93 14.28 -29.31
N LYS A 36 26.78 14.13 -30.00
CA LYS A 36 26.14 15.21 -30.75
C LYS A 36 25.33 16.17 -29.89
N ILE A 37 24.59 15.64 -28.89
CA ILE A 37 23.68 16.44 -28.06
C ILE A 37 24.41 17.01 -26.84
N GLN A 38 25.39 16.28 -26.31
CA GLN A 38 26.16 16.64 -25.10
C GLN A 38 25.27 16.96 -23.89
N PRO A 39 24.32 16.09 -23.52
CA PRO A 39 23.42 16.35 -22.42
C PRO A 39 24.14 16.20 -21.07
N GLU A 40 23.74 16.99 -20.08
CA GLU A 40 24.13 16.77 -18.66
C GLU A 40 23.31 15.64 -18.03
N ILE A 41 22.01 15.58 -18.36
CA ILE A 41 21.07 14.59 -17.84
C ILE A 41 20.17 14.07 -18.95
N VAL A 42 19.88 12.76 -18.88
CA VAL A 42 18.95 12.04 -19.77
C VAL A 42 17.89 11.37 -18.91
N PHE A 43 16.64 11.48 -19.30
CA PHE A 43 15.55 10.69 -18.70
C PHE A 43 15.11 9.62 -19.70
N SER A 44 15.01 8.39 -19.20
CA SER A 44 14.52 7.24 -19.95
C SER A 44 13.31 6.62 -19.27
N GLY A 45 12.60 5.79 -20.02
CA GLY A 45 11.46 5.01 -19.57
C GLY A 45 11.59 3.56 -20.02
N ASP A 46 10.44 2.86 -20.18
CA ASP A 46 10.28 1.46 -20.58
C ASP A 46 10.59 0.46 -19.44
N ASP A 47 11.70 0.57 -18.76
CA ASP A 47 11.87 -0.16 -17.49
C ASP A 47 11.02 0.51 -16.40
N HIS A 48 10.18 -0.27 -15.75
CA HIS A 48 9.21 0.25 -14.79
C HIS A 48 9.84 0.58 -13.43
N ASP A 49 11.11 0.20 -13.22
CA ASP A 49 11.81 0.47 -11.97
C ASP A 49 12.89 1.54 -12.14
N TYR A 50 13.32 2.13 -11.04
CA TYR A 50 14.33 3.16 -11.04
C TYR A 50 15.71 2.61 -11.44
N CYS A 51 16.41 3.33 -12.28
CA CYS A 51 17.82 3.08 -12.58
C CYS A 51 18.57 4.40 -12.76
N HIS A 52 19.77 4.50 -12.20
CA HIS A 52 20.64 5.65 -12.36
C HIS A 52 22.00 5.15 -12.89
N VAL A 53 22.39 5.63 -14.06
CA VAL A 53 23.60 5.22 -14.78
C VAL A 53 24.34 6.44 -15.27
N ILE A 54 25.66 6.38 -15.26
CA ILE A 54 26.53 7.40 -15.85
C ILE A 54 27.09 6.84 -17.15
N HIS A 55 26.86 7.55 -18.25
CA HIS A 55 27.35 7.22 -19.59
C HIS A 55 28.56 8.08 -19.93
N PRO A 56 29.76 7.50 -19.99
CA PRO A 56 30.92 8.20 -20.53
C PRO A 56 30.79 8.27 -22.08
N TYR A 57 31.14 9.41 -22.63
CA TYR A 57 31.22 9.61 -24.07
C TYR A 57 32.37 10.57 -24.43
N ASN A 58 32.79 10.57 -25.69
CA ASN A 58 33.91 11.39 -26.17
C ASN A 58 33.43 12.45 -27.16
N VAL A 59 33.90 13.68 -26.98
CA VAL A 59 33.69 14.79 -27.92
C VAL A 59 35.05 15.39 -28.25
N ASP A 60 35.42 15.36 -29.53
CA ASP A 60 36.67 15.95 -30.04
C ASP A 60 37.94 15.54 -29.26
N GLY A 61 37.96 14.31 -28.71
CA GLY A 61 39.07 13.77 -27.94
C GLY A 61 39.03 14.11 -26.46
N GLN A 62 38.00 14.82 -25.99
CA GLN A 62 37.75 15.06 -24.56
C GLN A 62 36.68 14.08 -24.02
N SER A 63 36.95 13.51 -22.87
CA SER A 63 36.01 12.63 -22.16
C SER A 63 34.98 13.46 -21.42
N SER A 64 33.70 13.18 -21.68
CA SER A 64 32.55 13.77 -20.97
C SER A 64 31.63 12.67 -20.44
N SER A 65 30.64 13.02 -19.62
CA SER A 65 29.68 12.05 -19.10
C SER A 65 28.28 12.66 -18.99
N ALA A 66 27.28 11.83 -19.21
CA ALA A 66 25.87 12.16 -19.01
C ALA A 66 25.28 11.27 -17.91
N GLU A 67 24.47 11.86 -17.04
CA GLU A 67 23.65 11.09 -16.07
C GLU A 67 22.38 10.61 -16.79
N GLU A 68 22.07 9.31 -16.76
CA GLU A 68 20.77 8.78 -17.17
C GLU A 68 19.97 8.32 -15.97
N ILE A 69 18.73 8.79 -15.89
CA ILE A 69 17.76 8.37 -14.88
C ILE A 69 16.59 7.71 -15.60
N THR A 70 16.45 6.41 -15.41
CA THR A 70 15.22 5.70 -15.78
C THR A 70 14.16 6.01 -14.74
N ALA A 71 13.09 6.68 -15.17
CA ALA A 71 12.01 7.11 -14.29
C ALA A 71 11.19 5.91 -13.81
N LYS A 72 10.98 5.82 -12.49
CA LYS A 72 10.15 4.78 -11.90
C LYS A 72 8.70 4.94 -12.32
N SER A 73 8.00 3.83 -12.61
CA SER A 73 6.59 3.88 -13.00
C SER A 73 5.72 4.43 -11.87
N CYS A 74 4.75 5.26 -12.24
CA CYS A 74 3.69 5.74 -11.34
C CYS A 74 2.49 4.78 -11.24
N ALA A 75 2.49 3.68 -12.00
CA ALA A 75 1.39 2.72 -12.06
C ALA A 75 1.69 1.48 -11.21
N MET A 76 0.71 1.03 -10.43
CA MET A 76 0.84 -0.12 -9.54
C MET A 76 0.86 -1.49 -10.23
N ASN A 77 0.48 -1.55 -11.51
CA ASN A 77 0.37 -2.79 -12.29
C ASN A 77 1.67 -3.19 -13.01
N MET A 78 2.74 -2.45 -12.80
CA MET A 78 4.01 -2.63 -13.50
C MET A 78 5.05 -3.46 -12.72
N GLY A 79 4.60 -4.27 -11.75
CA GLY A 79 5.47 -5.16 -10.99
C GLY A 79 6.33 -4.50 -9.91
N ILE A 80 6.14 -3.21 -9.65
CA ILE A 80 6.80 -2.47 -8.57
C ILE A 80 5.87 -2.28 -7.37
N GLN A 81 6.43 -2.29 -6.16
CA GLN A 81 5.64 -2.13 -4.93
C GLN A 81 5.38 -0.66 -4.58
N ARG A 82 6.33 0.21 -4.88
CA ARG A 82 6.29 1.64 -4.55
C ARG A 82 6.34 2.49 -5.81
N PRO A 83 5.19 2.83 -6.41
CA PRO A 83 5.13 3.77 -7.52
C PRO A 83 5.76 5.11 -7.14
N ALA A 84 6.33 5.80 -8.12
CA ALA A 84 6.94 7.09 -7.89
C ALA A 84 6.84 7.99 -9.11
N ILE A 85 7.10 9.28 -8.90
CA ILE A 85 7.29 10.28 -9.96
C ILE A 85 8.67 10.89 -9.82
N GLN A 86 9.29 11.20 -10.95
CA GLN A 86 10.56 11.89 -10.98
C GLN A 86 10.30 13.40 -10.98
N LEU A 87 10.87 14.12 -10.02
CA LEU A 87 10.82 15.56 -9.94
C LEU A 87 12.08 16.14 -10.56
N LEU A 88 11.94 17.16 -11.38
CA LEU A 88 13.04 17.91 -11.96
C LEU A 88 12.84 19.40 -11.69
N SER A 89 13.86 20.04 -11.12
CA SER A 89 13.94 21.49 -10.97
C SER A 89 15.06 22.02 -11.85
N LEU A 90 14.76 23.00 -12.66
CA LEU A 90 15.73 23.68 -13.51
C LEU A 90 16.04 25.06 -12.94
N TYR A 91 17.32 25.39 -12.93
CA TYR A 91 17.80 26.68 -12.49
C TYR A 91 18.61 27.33 -13.64
N ASN A 92 18.25 28.55 -13.99
CA ASN A 92 19.01 29.33 -14.96
C ASN A 92 19.71 30.49 -14.25
N PRO A 93 21.01 30.40 -13.95
CA PRO A 93 21.74 31.48 -13.31
C PRO A 93 21.82 32.67 -14.27
N GLN A 94 21.32 33.83 -13.84
CA GLN A 94 21.37 35.06 -14.63
C GLN A 94 22.78 35.69 -14.73
N LEU A 95 23.70 35.22 -13.90
CA LEU A 95 25.08 35.68 -13.89
C LEU A 95 26.01 34.46 -13.86
N PRO A 96 27.05 34.39 -14.69
CA PRO A 96 28.08 33.38 -14.58
C PRO A 96 28.80 33.61 -13.24
N SER A 97 28.44 32.83 -12.25
CA SER A 97 29.19 32.75 -10.99
C SER A 97 30.56 32.16 -11.37
N GLY A 98 31.63 32.87 -11.07
CA GLY A 98 32.97 32.57 -11.57
C GLY A 98 33.64 31.27 -11.11
N ASN A 99 32.89 30.32 -10.57
CA ASN A 99 33.28 28.94 -10.30
C ASN A 99 32.40 28.03 -11.15
N GLY A 100 32.95 27.53 -12.24
CA GLY A 100 32.29 26.82 -13.35
C GLY A 100 31.65 25.46 -13.02
N ASP A 101 31.09 25.26 -11.84
CA ASP A 101 30.58 23.94 -11.42
C ASP A 101 29.20 24.00 -10.71
N THR A 102 28.37 24.94 -11.08
CA THR A 102 26.99 24.98 -10.58
C THR A 102 26.09 24.12 -11.47
N LYS A 103 25.71 22.93 -10.99
CA LYS A 103 24.65 22.14 -11.63
C LYS A 103 23.41 23.00 -11.85
N THR A 104 22.92 23.05 -13.10
CA THR A 104 21.77 23.85 -13.52
C THR A 104 20.43 23.12 -13.28
N TYR A 105 20.50 21.90 -12.77
CA TYR A 105 19.32 21.09 -12.46
C TYR A 105 19.47 20.40 -11.09
N GLN A 106 18.33 20.09 -10.51
CA GLN A 106 18.20 19.21 -9.35
C GLN A 106 17.07 18.23 -9.60
N THR A 107 17.33 16.96 -9.34
CA THR A 107 16.33 15.91 -9.53
C THR A 107 16.19 15.07 -8.27
N ASN A 108 14.95 14.63 -8.00
CA ASN A 108 14.64 13.79 -6.86
C ASN A 108 13.47 12.88 -7.18
N ILE A 109 13.39 11.73 -6.50
CA ILE A 109 12.28 10.80 -6.62
C ILE A 109 11.24 11.08 -5.54
N CYS A 110 9.97 11.19 -5.93
CA CYS A 110 8.84 11.34 -5.02
C CYS A 110 8.01 10.06 -5.03
N TYR A 111 8.06 9.30 -3.93
CA TYR A 111 7.29 8.07 -3.79
C TYR A 111 5.82 8.34 -3.54
N MET A 112 4.97 7.62 -4.25
CA MET A 112 3.54 7.59 -4.03
C MET A 112 3.18 6.63 -2.88
N PRO A 113 1.99 6.77 -2.26
CA PRO A 113 1.52 5.80 -1.29
C PRO A 113 1.48 4.38 -1.87
N GLU A 114 1.83 3.39 -1.05
CA GLU A 114 1.80 1.99 -1.45
C GLU A 114 0.36 1.53 -1.73
N PRO A 115 0.00 1.19 -2.97
CA PRO A 115 -1.39 0.88 -3.34
C PRO A 115 -1.87 -0.47 -2.79
N PHE A 116 -0.94 -1.39 -2.48
CA PHE A 116 -1.28 -2.73 -1.99
C PHE A 116 -1.71 -2.75 -0.52
N LYS A 117 -1.24 -1.81 0.31
CA LYS A 117 -1.62 -1.75 1.74
C LYS A 117 -3.13 -1.61 1.96
N PRO A 118 -3.83 -0.65 1.33
CA PRO A 118 -5.29 -0.59 1.44
C PRO A 118 -5.98 -1.86 0.97
N ILE A 119 -5.54 -2.46 -0.13
CA ILE A 119 -6.12 -3.70 -0.66
C ILE A 119 -6.01 -4.84 0.35
N ILE A 120 -4.84 -5.02 0.97
CA ILE A 120 -4.64 -6.05 2.01
C ILE A 120 -5.56 -5.80 3.20
N VAL A 121 -5.70 -4.53 3.64
CA VAL A 121 -6.61 -4.18 4.74
C VAL A 121 -8.06 -4.51 4.39
N TYR A 122 -8.52 -4.16 3.19
CA TYR A 122 -9.90 -4.48 2.75
C TYR A 122 -10.14 -5.98 2.66
N VAL A 123 -9.22 -6.74 2.05
CA VAL A 123 -9.35 -8.20 1.92
C VAL A 123 -9.33 -8.87 3.30
N SER A 124 -8.40 -8.48 4.18
CA SER A 124 -8.33 -9.06 5.54
C SER A 124 -9.57 -8.73 6.36
N THR A 125 -10.10 -7.51 6.26
CA THR A 125 -11.34 -7.11 6.93
C THR A 125 -12.54 -7.91 6.41
N LEU A 126 -12.62 -8.11 5.09
CA LEU A 126 -13.68 -8.92 4.49
C LEU A 126 -13.63 -10.37 5.01
N VAL A 127 -12.45 -11.00 4.95
CA VAL A 127 -12.25 -12.37 5.43
C VAL A 127 -12.61 -12.49 6.92
N PHE A 128 -12.13 -11.54 7.74
CA PHE A 128 -12.46 -11.52 9.17
C PHE A 128 -13.95 -11.41 9.42
N THR A 129 -14.64 -10.53 8.70
CA THR A 129 -16.11 -10.34 8.82
C THR A 129 -16.85 -11.62 8.43
N LEU A 130 -16.46 -12.28 7.34
CA LEU A 130 -17.06 -13.54 6.92
C LEU A 130 -16.82 -14.66 7.94
N CYS A 131 -15.63 -14.74 8.53
CA CYS A 131 -15.33 -15.67 9.62
C CYS A 131 -16.21 -15.42 10.86
N LEU A 132 -16.45 -14.15 11.23
CA LEU A 132 -17.35 -13.80 12.33
C LEU A 132 -18.80 -14.22 12.05
N ILE A 133 -19.30 -13.96 10.84
CA ILE A 133 -20.65 -14.35 10.43
C ILE A 133 -20.78 -15.88 10.43
N PHE A 134 -19.78 -16.58 9.93
CA PHE A 134 -19.71 -18.03 9.95
C PHE A 134 -19.74 -18.54 11.40
N TRP A 135 -18.91 -18.01 12.26
CA TRP A 135 -18.88 -18.40 13.69
C TRP A 135 -20.22 -18.17 14.37
N MET A 136 -20.82 -17.01 14.17
CA MET A 136 -22.12 -16.67 14.72
C MET A 136 -23.23 -17.62 14.22
N SER A 137 -23.19 -18.02 12.95
CA SER A 137 -24.22 -18.85 12.32
C SER A 137 -24.12 -20.33 12.65
N PHE A 138 -22.89 -20.86 12.74
CA PHE A 138 -22.65 -22.29 12.92
C PHE A 138 -22.31 -22.68 14.37
N PHE A 139 -21.79 -21.73 15.17
CA PHE A 139 -21.43 -21.98 16.57
C PHE A 139 -22.05 -20.93 17.50
N PRO A 140 -23.37 -20.76 17.50
CA PRO A 140 -24.05 -19.70 18.23
C PRO A 140 -23.83 -19.77 19.75
N SER A 141 -23.75 -20.96 20.33
CA SER A 141 -23.48 -21.13 21.77
C SER A 141 -22.10 -20.59 22.19
N SER A 142 -21.07 -20.88 21.41
CA SER A 142 -19.70 -20.36 21.65
C SER A 142 -19.65 -18.84 21.49
N PHE A 143 -20.32 -18.31 20.46
CA PHE A 143 -20.43 -16.88 20.22
C PHE A 143 -21.15 -16.15 21.35
N ASN A 144 -22.29 -16.69 21.82
CA ASN A 144 -23.04 -16.12 22.93
C ASN A 144 -22.21 -16.08 24.22
N VAL A 145 -21.44 -17.15 24.52
CA VAL A 145 -20.53 -17.19 25.68
C VAL A 145 -19.49 -16.06 25.59
N LEU A 146 -18.93 -15.82 24.43
CA LEU A 146 -17.97 -14.75 24.20
C LEU A 146 -18.60 -13.37 24.42
N VAL A 147 -19.78 -13.13 23.84
CA VAL A 147 -20.50 -11.85 23.96
C VAL A 147 -20.86 -11.58 25.43
N VAL A 148 -21.37 -12.59 26.17
CA VAL A 148 -21.68 -12.45 27.60
C VAL A 148 -20.41 -12.12 28.38
N ARG A 149 -19.29 -12.82 28.12
CA ARG A 149 -18.02 -12.56 28.81
C ARG A 149 -17.49 -11.15 28.56
N MET A 150 -17.59 -10.65 27.33
CA MET A 150 -17.25 -9.25 27.01
C MET A 150 -18.21 -8.26 27.66
N GLY A 151 -19.52 -8.50 27.57
CA GLY A 151 -20.53 -7.66 28.19
C GLY A 151 -20.37 -7.55 29.72
N LEU A 152 -20.09 -8.65 30.40
CA LEU A 152 -19.82 -8.65 31.86
C LEU A 152 -18.52 -7.90 32.18
N LYS A 153 -17.50 -7.99 31.35
CA LYS A 153 -16.23 -7.25 31.53
C LYS A 153 -16.47 -5.74 31.44
N ILE A 154 -17.26 -5.29 30.47
CA ILE A 154 -17.60 -3.86 30.29
C ILE A 154 -18.43 -3.35 31.48
N MET A 155 -19.43 -4.12 31.94
CA MET A 155 -20.25 -3.74 33.09
C MET A 155 -19.44 -3.66 34.39
N ASN A 156 -18.44 -4.55 34.56
CA ASN A 156 -17.59 -4.55 35.76
C ASN A 156 -16.57 -3.38 35.76
N THR A 157 -16.15 -2.89 34.61
CA THR A 157 -15.30 -1.69 34.54
C THR A 157 -16.04 -0.42 34.92
N ASN A 158 -17.34 -0.34 34.65
CA ASN A 158 -18.17 0.82 35.02
C ASN A 158 -18.59 0.81 36.51
N LYS A 159 -18.46 -0.33 37.22
CA LYS A 159 -18.80 -0.44 38.65
C LYS A 159 -17.64 -0.12 39.62
N LYS A 160 -16.47 0.33 39.12
CA LYS A 160 -15.31 0.62 39.99
C LYS A 160 -15.40 1.93 40.81
N THR A 161 -16.55 2.57 40.85
CA THR A 161 -16.74 3.80 41.64
C THR A 161 -17.90 3.69 42.65
N THR A 162 -17.86 2.70 43.54
CA THR A 162 -18.52 2.85 44.84
C THR A 162 -17.96 1.80 45.81
N LEU A 163 -17.05 2.28 46.66
CA LEU A 163 -16.59 1.57 47.85
C LEU A 163 -17.68 1.62 48.91
N LEU A 164 -18.41 0.52 49.11
CA LEU A 164 -19.03 0.18 50.42
C LEU A 164 -19.20 -1.35 50.48
N PRO A 165 -18.83 -1.98 51.62
CA PRO A 165 -18.95 -3.43 51.78
C PRO A 165 -20.35 -3.77 52.30
N VAL A 166 -21.19 -4.40 51.46
CA VAL A 166 -22.45 -5.00 51.93
C VAL A 166 -22.55 -6.44 51.43
N SER A 167 -22.45 -7.34 52.42
CA SER A 167 -23.14 -8.61 52.66
C SER A 167 -23.80 -9.38 51.52
N THR A 168 -23.25 -10.59 51.25
CA THR A 168 -23.92 -11.88 50.95
C THR A 168 -25.28 -11.91 50.23
N LYS A 169 -25.38 -11.36 49.00
CA LYS A 169 -26.36 -11.76 47.97
C LYS A 169 -25.73 -11.85 46.59
N LYS A 170 -24.57 -12.47 46.53
CA LYS A 170 -23.72 -12.41 45.34
C LYS A 170 -24.09 -13.39 44.22
N SER A 171 -24.82 -14.50 44.54
CA SER A 171 -25.10 -15.52 43.52
C SER A 171 -26.28 -15.16 42.62
N ASP A 172 -27.34 -14.62 43.21
CA ASP A 172 -28.58 -14.34 42.47
C ASP A 172 -28.47 -13.10 41.57
N GLU A 173 -27.77 -12.06 42.05
CA GLU A 173 -27.54 -10.84 41.30
C GLU A 173 -26.62 -11.08 40.09
N TYR A 174 -25.60 -11.95 40.23
CA TYR A 174 -24.72 -12.36 39.13
C TYR A 174 -25.49 -13.16 38.08
N THR A 175 -26.33 -14.09 38.48
CA THR A 175 -27.15 -14.94 37.59
C THR A 175 -28.17 -14.09 36.82
N ASN A 176 -28.80 -13.12 37.50
CA ASN A 176 -29.75 -12.20 36.87
C ASN A 176 -29.08 -11.23 35.91
N SER A 177 -27.89 -10.72 36.24
CA SER A 177 -27.09 -9.90 35.33
C SER A 177 -26.64 -10.66 34.07
N GLN A 178 -26.30 -11.94 34.23
CA GLN A 178 -26.00 -12.81 33.06
C GLN A 178 -27.21 -13.02 32.15
N LYS A 179 -28.40 -13.27 32.76
CA LYS A 179 -29.63 -13.44 32.02
C LYS A 179 -30.03 -12.17 31.27
N GLU A 180 -29.83 -11.01 31.88
CA GLU A 180 -30.13 -9.73 31.26
C GLU A 180 -29.21 -9.43 30.09
N VAL A 181 -27.89 -9.71 30.20
CA VAL A 181 -26.94 -9.60 29.10
C VAL A 181 -27.27 -10.58 27.99
N LEU A 182 -27.58 -11.84 28.29
CA LEU A 182 -28.02 -12.83 27.32
C LEU A 182 -29.28 -12.40 26.57
N ARG A 183 -30.27 -11.84 27.32
CA ARG A 183 -31.53 -11.34 26.72
C ARG A 183 -31.28 -10.16 25.79
N LYS A 184 -30.33 -9.28 26.13
CA LYS A 184 -29.99 -8.11 25.34
C LYS A 184 -29.22 -8.44 24.09
N TYR A 185 -28.37 -9.48 24.12
CA TYR A 185 -27.51 -9.92 23.02
C TYR A 185 -27.88 -11.32 22.54
N HIS A 186 -29.19 -11.67 22.58
CA HIS A 186 -29.65 -12.99 22.17
C HIS A 186 -29.37 -13.22 20.69
N VAL A 187 -28.49 -14.17 20.40
CA VAL A 187 -28.24 -14.71 19.06
C VAL A 187 -28.99 -16.04 18.94
N SER A 188 -29.64 -16.28 17.81
CA SER A 188 -30.36 -17.53 17.54
C SER A 188 -29.47 -18.74 17.78
N GLU A 189 -29.94 -19.72 18.54
CA GLU A 189 -29.20 -20.97 18.80
C GLU A 189 -29.28 -21.97 17.65
N THR A 190 -30.09 -21.69 16.61
CA THR A 190 -30.24 -22.58 15.47
C THR A 190 -29.07 -22.40 14.49
N ARG A 191 -28.41 -23.48 14.17
CA ARG A 191 -27.46 -23.52 13.04
C ARG A 191 -28.23 -23.34 11.76
N ASN A 192 -28.04 -22.20 11.10
CA ASN A 192 -28.85 -21.89 9.95
C ASN A 192 -27.97 -21.39 8.78
N PHE A 193 -27.76 -22.25 7.81
CA PHE A 193 -27.01 -21.91 6.58
C PHE A 193 -27.68 -20.74 5.84
N TYR A 194 -29.01 -20.67 5.86
CA TYR A 194 -29.75 -19.55 5.27
C TYR A 194 -29.40 -18.22 5.96
N SER A 195 -29.31 -18.20 7.27
CA SER A 195 -28.89 -17.01 8.03
C SER A 195 -27.47 -16.58 7.68
N PHE A 196 -26.54 -17.53 7.50
CA PHE A 196 -25.19 -17.23 7.03
C PHE A 196 -25.21 -16.57 5.64
N LEU A 197 -25.96 -17.12 4.68
CA LEU A 197 -26.06 -16.57 3.33
C LEU A 197 -26.67 -15.17 3.34
N VAL A 198 -27.77 -14.96 4.04
CA VAL A 198 -28.46 -13.65 4.09
C VAL A 198 -27.54 -12.59 4.71
N ASN A 199 -26.94 -12.88 5.85
CA ASN A 199 -26.03 -11.93 6.52
C ASN A 199 -24.76 -11.68 5.68
N GLY A 200 -24.20 -12.71 5.05
CA GLY A 200 -23.05 -12.59 4.15
C GLY A 200 -23.36 -11.70 2.94
N LEU A 201 -24.50 -11.94 2.28
CA LEU A 201 -24.96 -11.13 1.17
C LEU A 201 -25.23 -9.68 1.57
N ALA A 202 -25.82 -9.46 2.74
CA ALA A 202 -26.07 -8.11 3.27
C ALA A 202 -24.76 -7.34 3.46
N VAL A 203 -23.74 -7.97 4.06
CA VAL A 203 -22.42 -7.33 4.26
C VAL A 203 -21.77 -7.03 2.92
N VAL A 204 -21.75 -7.98 1.99
CA VAL A 204 -21.16 -7.77 0.65
C VAL A 204 -21.88 -6.63 -0.08
N SER A 205 -23.22 -6.58 0.01
CA SER A 205 -24.01 -5.52 -0.62
C SER A 205 -23.71 -4.14 -0.02
N ILE A 206 -23.56 -4.04 1.30
CA ILE A 206 -23.21 -2.78 1.98
C ILE A 206 -21.83 -2.33 1.55
N VAL A 207 -20.84 -3.22 1.53
CA VAL A 207 -19.47 -2.90 1.10
C VAL A 207 -19.46 -2.43 -0.36
N PHE A 208 -20.22 -3.12 -1.24
CA PHE A 208 -20.35 -2.72 -2.62
C PHE A 208 -21.00 -1.34 -2.80
N LEU A 209 -22.05 -1.03 -2.03
CA LEU A 209 -22.71 0.28 -2.06
C LEU A 209 -21.77 1.40 -1.59
N ILE A 210 -21.00 1.16 -0.54
CA ILE A 210 -19.99 2.11 -0.04
C ILE A 210 -18.92 2.35 -1.13
N PHE A 211 -18.43 1.28 -1.74
CA PHE A 211 -17.46 1.38 -2.82
C PHE A 211 -18.03 2.16 -4.02
N ALA A 212 -19.24 1.82 -4.46
CA ALA A 212 -19.90 2.50 -5.59
C ALA A 212 -20.17 3.98 -5.29
N TYR A 213 -20.50 4.32 -4.04
CA TYR A 213 -20.67 5.72 -3.62
C TYR A 213 -19.35 6.49 -3.72
N HIS A 214 -18.27 5.94 -3.19
CA HIS A 214 -16.95 6.58 -3.28
C HIS A 214 -16.44 6.66 -4.73
N TYR A 215 -16.68 5.63 -5.54
CA TYR A 215 -16.26 5.64 -6.95
C TYR A 215 -16.99 6.69 -7.80
N LYS A 216 -18.24 7.03 -7.46
CA LYS A 216 -18.98 8.12 -8.13
C LYS A 216 -18.59 9.51 -7.66
N ALA A 217 -17.91 9.62 -6.51
CA ALA A 217 -17.47 10.89 -5.95
C ALA A 217 -16.12 11.37 -6.51
N PHE A 218 -15.45 10.53 -7.30
CA PHE A 218 -14.26 10.84 -8.10
C PHE A 218 -14.59 10.82 -9.59
#